data_31fa7a67a44292bba0b2f824c34d9923
#
_entry.id   31fa7a67a44292bba0b2f824c34d9923
#
_cell.length_a   1.000
_cell.length_b   1.000
_cell.length_c   1.000
_cell.angle_alpha   90.00
_cell.angle_beta   90.00
_cell.angle_gamma   90.00
#
_symmetry.space_group_name_H-M   'P 1'
#
loop_
_entity.id
_entity.type
_entity.pdbx_description
1 polymer ?
#
loop_
_entity_poly.entity_id
_entity_poly.type
_entity_poly.pdbx_seq_one_letter_code
_entity_poly.pdbx_strand_id
1 'polypeptide(L)'
;MTQPSLIVDPGRPSTPRLAVRFMRSEVDMASKRLLRKIGLLKLYELVPEEWAMPDSQFAKSAIAYAEQHCPEYMVRHCFRSYCFGAILASRNRLKLDREVFFVAAMLHDLGLSPAHVDDPGSFEWVGAKLAYQFTKDSDQSEAFATTVHNAIALHTCVGIAGKQAPELALLHYGTGMDLFGMRLDEIPRITLEEILVRYPRDQFKEQFCTCLSHQAQIKPGSHIAAAIGIGITDQILEQLAH
;
A
#
# COMPACT_ATOMS: atom_id res chain seq x y z
N MET A 1 11.75 -20.01 15.02
CA MET A 1 11.59 -18.91 14.05
C MET A 1 12.25 -17.68 14.67
N THR A 2 13.18 -17.04 13.96
CA THR A 2 13.78 -15.78 14.42
C THR A 2 12.70 -14.69 14.43
N GLN A 3 12.60 -13.93 15.52
CA GLN A 3 11.69 -12.78 15.58
C GLN A 3 12.08 -11.76 14.49
N PRO A 4 11.10 -11.13 13.81
CA PRO A 4 11.39 -10.08 12.87
C PRO A 4 12.07 -8.91 13.59
N SER A 5 13.08 -8.31 12.97
CA SER A 5 13.72 -7.09 13.45
C SER A 5 13.17 -5.87 12.74
N LEU A 6 13.17 -4.73 13.41
CA LEU A 6 12.77 -3.47 12.80
C LEU A 6 13.71 -3.14 11.63
N ILE A 7 13.09 -2.82 10.50
CA ILE A 7 13.80 -2.36 9.30
C ILE A 7 14.16 -0.88 9.49
N VAL A 8 15.36 -0.52 9.10
CA VAL A 8 15.81 0.87 9.08
C VAL A 8 15.33 1.53 7.78
N ASP A 9 15.03 2.83 7.82
CA ASP A 9 14.66 3.62 6.63
C ASP A 9 15.69 3.40 5.52
N PRO A 10 15.31 2.86 4.35
CA PRO A 10 16.25 2.61 3.26
C PRO A 10 16.77 3.89 2.60
N GLY A 11 16.22 5.05 2.96
CA GLY A 11 16.59 6.35 2.40
C GLY A 11 16.28 6.50 0.90
N ARG A 12 16.80 7.55 0.31
CA ARG A 12 16.58 7.87 -1.11
C ARG A 12 17.37 6.92 -2.03
N PRO A 13 16.72 6.13 -2.89
CA PRO A 13 17.41 5.37 -3.92
C PRO A 13 18.01 6.30 -4.99
N SER A 14 19.08 5.87 -5.68
CA SER A 14 19.52 6.60 -6.86
C SER A 14 18.46 6.52 -7.97
N THR A 15 18.18 7.65 -8.62
CA THR A 15 17.17 7.75 -9.68
C THR A 15 17.33 6.70 -10.78
N PRO A 16 18.53 6.39 -11.31
CA PRO A 16 18.66 5.33 -12.32
C PRO A 16 18.28 3.94 -11.81
N ARG A 17 18.64 3.61 -10.56
CA ARG A 17 18.26 2.31 -9.97
C ARG A 17 16.74 2.20 -9.78
N LEU A 18 16.11 3.28 -9.35
CA LEU A 18 14.67 3.33 -9.19
C LEU A 18 13.98 3.19 -10.55
N ALA A 19 14.39 3.94 -11.57
CA ALA A 19 13.85 3.85 -12.93
C ALA A 19 13.95 2.42 -13.50
N VAL A 20 15.10 1.75 -13.32
CA VAL A 20 15.28 0.36 -13.76
C VAL A 20 14.34 -0.60 -13.02
N ARG A 21 14.10 -0.39 -11.73
CA ARG A 21 13.16 -1.21 -10.96
C ARG A 21 11.71 -1.03 -11.45
N PHE A 22 11.29 0.21 -11.69
CA PHE A 22 9.99 0.51 -12.28
C PHE A 22 9.85 -0.13 -13.66
N MET A 23 10.81 0.05 -14.55
CA MET A 23 10.78 -0.52 -15.91
C MET A 23 10.67 -2.05 -15.87
N ARG A 24 11.39 -2.73 -14.98
CA ARG A 24 11.28 -4.20 -14.82
C ARG A 24 9.90 -4.61 -14.33
N SER A 25 9.32 -3.84 -13.40
CA SER A 25 7.96 -4.07 -12.91
C SER A 25 6.93 -3.92 -14.03
N GLU A 26 7.04 -2.86 -14.84
CA GLU A 26 6.15 -2.62 -15.98
C GLU A 26 6.23 -3.75 -17.03
N VAL A 27 7.44 -4.21 -17.38
CA VAL A 27 7.64 -5.32 -18.33
C VAL A 27 7.01 -6.63 -17.80
N ASP A 28 7.20 -6.94 -16.51
CA ASP A 28 6.59 -8.13 -15.89
C ASP A 28 5.05 -8.05 -15.92
N MET A 29 4.50 -6.88 -15.59
CA MET A 29 3.05 -6.65 -15.62
C MET A 29 2.50 -6.73 -17.05
N ALA A 30 3.15 -6.11 -18.01
CA ALA A 30 2.72 -6.14 -19.42
C ALA A 30 2.72 -7.57 -19.98
N SER A 31 3.74 -8.37 -19.65
CA SER A 31 3.82 -9.77 -20.07
C SER A 31 2.67 -10.62 -19.49
N LYS A 32 2.36 -10.44 -18.20
CA LYS A 32 1.25 -11.14 -17.54
C LYS A 32 -0.11 -10.71 -18.09
N ARG A 33 -0.28 -9.40 -18.37
CA ARG A 33 -1.49 -8.86 -19.02
C ARG A 33 -1.70 -9.49 -20.41
N LEU A 34 -0.63 -9.60 -21.20
CA LEU A 34 -0.69 -10.28 -22.50
C LEU A 34 -1.11 -11.75 -22.36
N LEU A 35 -0.49 -12.49 -21.42
CA LEU A 35 -0.83 -13.89 -21.16
C LEU A 35 -2.31 -14.07 -20.75
N ARG A 36 -2.88 -13.13 -20.00
CA ARG A 36 -4.32 -13.12 -19.68
C ARG A 36 -5.18 -12.86 -20.92
N LYS A 37 -4.80 -11.88 -21.74
CA LYS A 37 -5.54 -11.54 -22.97
C LYS A 37 -5.63 -12.72 -23.94
N ILE A 38 -4.59 -13.54 -24.02
CA ILE A 38 -4.58 -14.74 -24.89
C ILE A 38 -5.09 -16.02 -24.19
N GLY A 39 -5.65 -15.88 -22.97
CA GLY A 39 -6.30 -16.97 -22.25
C GLY A 39 -5.37 -17.98 -21.57
N LEU A 40 -4.05 -17.74 -21.55
CA LEU A 40 -3.08 -18.61 -20.87
C LEU A 40 -3.07 -18.42 -19.34
N LEU A 41 -3.48 -17.25 -18.85
CA LEU A 41 -3.71 -17.00 -17.44
C LEU A 41 -5.20 -16.66 -17.23
N LYS A 42 -5.91 -17.55 -16.55
CA LYS A 42 -7.34 -17.37 -16.25
C LYS A 42 -7.54 -16.60 -14.96
N LEU A 43 -8.56 -15.75 -14.92
CA LEU A 43 -9.09 -15.16 -13.70
C LEU A 43 -10.12 -16.13 -13.10
N TYR A 44 -10.07 -16.31 -11.77
CA TYR A 44 -11.12 -17.02 -11.04
C TYR A 44 -12.17 -16.02 -10.61
N GLU A 45 -13.39 -16.48 -10.45
CA GLU A 45 -14.40 -15.74 -9.68
C GLU A 45 -13.94 -15.64 -8.24
N LEU A 46 -14.20 -14.51 -7.63
CA LEU A 46 -13.85 -14.21 -6.24
C LEU A 46 -15.13 -14.19 -5.41
N VAL A 47 -15.04 -14.75 -4.21
CA VAL A 47 -16.14 -14.65 -3.25
C VAL A 47 -15.82 -13.53 -2.24
N PRO A 48 -16.83 -12.81 -1.71
CA PRO A 48 -16.60 -11.65 -0.83
C PRO A 48 -15.72 -11.95 0.39
N GLU A 49 -15.75 -13.19 0.89
CA GLU A 49 -14.96 -13.65 2.03
C GLU A 49 -13.45 -13.58 1.77
N GLU A 50 -13.03 -13.65 0.51
CA GLU A 50 -11.60 -13.61 0.14
C GLU A 50 -10.96 -12.25 0.39
N TRP A 51 -11.76 -11.19 0.40
CA TRP A 51 -11.31 -9.82 0.71
C TRP A 51 -12.05 -9.18 1.89
N ALA A 52 -12.81 -9.98 2.65
CA ALA A 52 -13.47 -9.51 3.87
C ALA A 52 -12.44 -8.99 4.88
N MET A 53 -12.81 -7.94 5.58
CA MET A 53 -11.99 -7.33 6.63
C MET A 53 -12.08 -8.14 7.93
N PRO A 54 -11.01 -8.18 8.74
CA PRO A 54 -11.11 -8.71 10.11
C PRO A 54 -12.16 -7.93 10.92
N ASP A 55 -12.94 -8.66 11.72
CA ASP A 55 -14.01 -8.08 12.57
C ASP A 55 -13.62 -8.04 14.06
N SER A 56 -12.35 -8.05 14.37
CA SER A 56 -11.84 -7.92 15.72
C SER A 56 -12.03 -6.52 16.29
N GLN A 57 -12.02 -6.39 17.61
CA GLN A 57 -12.04 -5.08 18.27
C GLN A 57 -10.78 -4.27 17.90
N PHE A 58 -9.63 -4.93 17.72
CA PHE A 58 -8.39 -4.27 17.35
C PHE A 58 -8.45 -3.75 15.91
N ALA A 59 -8.98 -4.52 14.96
CA ALA A 59 -9.19 -4.03 13.60
C ALA A 59 -10.11 -2.80 13.56
N LYS A 60 -11.19 -2.81 14.35
CA LYS A 60 -12.10 -1.66 14.50
C LYS A 60 -11.40 -0.44 15.11
N SER A 61 -10.52 -0.63 16.10
CA SER A 61 -9.75 0.47 16.67
C SER A 61 -8.73 1.05 15.66
N ALA A 62 -8.15 0.24 14.79
CA ALA A 62 -7.27 0.72 13.72
C ALA A 62 -8.03 1.58 12.68
N ILE A 63 -9.27 1.19 12.34
CA ILE A 63 -10.14 2.01 11.47
C ILE A 63 -10.42 3.36 12.15
N ALA A 64 -10.90 3.34 13.41
CA ALA A 64 -11.21 4.56 14.13
C ALA A 64 -10.00 5.49 14.28
N TYR A 65 -8.81 4.91 14.49
CA TYR A 65 -7.57 5.66 14.56
C TYR A 65 -7.22 6.31 13.22
N ALA A 66 -7.36 5.57 12.11
CA ALA A 66 -7.14 6.14 10.77
C ALA A 66 -8.16 7.26 10.45
N GLU A 67 -9.44 7.05 10.75
CA GLU A 67 -10.50 8.05 10.54
C GLU A 67 -10.31 9.33 11.38
N GLN A 68 -9.74 9.19 12.57
CA GLN A 68 -9.45 10.33 13.44
C GLN A 68 -8.28 11.19 12.93
N HIS A 69 -7.30 10.59 12.26
CA HIS A 69 -6.03 11.25 11.92
C HIS A 69 -5.89 11.59 10.44
N CYS A 70 -6.57 10.88 9.55
CA CYS A 70 -6.43 11.01 8.12
C CYS A 70 -7.70 11.57 7.48
N PRO A 71 -7.59 12.35 6.39
CA PRO A 71 -8.74 12.77 5.61
C PRO A 71 -9.42 11.57 4.94
N GLU A 72 -10.71 11.69 4.67
CA GLU A 72 -11.56 10.60 4.18
C GLU A 72 -11.03 9.94 2.90
N TYR A 73 -10.50 10.72 1.94
CA TYR A 73 -9.95 10.18 0.70
C TYR A 73 -8.78 9.22 0.95
N MET A 74 -7.96 9.50 1.97
CA MET A 74 -6.83 8.67 2.37
C MET A 74 -7.31 7.41 3.09
N VAL A 75 -8.30 7.51 3.98
CA VAL A 75 -8.93 6.35 4.64
C VAL A 75 -9.53 5.41 3.59
N ARG A 76 -10.23 5.94 2.60
CA ARG A 76 -10.77 5.15 1.48
C ARG A 76 -9.65 4.47 0.67
N HIS A 77 -8.51 5.13 0.48
CA HIS A 77 -7.31 4.52 -0.13
C HIS A 77 -6.81 3.34 0.69
N CYS A 78 -6.73 3.47 2.01
CA CYS A 78 -6.32 2.40 2.90
C CYS A 78 -7.24 1.17 2.77
N PHE A 79 -8.55 1.36 2.74
CA PHE A 79 -9.51 0.28 2.52
C PHE A 79 -9.33 -0.41 1.16
N ARG A 80 -9.19 0.35 0.06
CA ARG A 80 -8.96 -0.21 -1.27
C ARG A 80 -7.64 -0.98 -1.33
N SER A 81 -6.57 -0.42 -0.74
CA SER A 81 -5.26 -1.06 -0.66
C SER A 81 -5.33 -2.43 0.04
N TYR A 82 -6.08 -2.51 1.14
CA TYR A 82 -6.35 -3.78 1.81
C TYR A 82 -7.10 -4.75 0.91
N CYS A 83 -8.25 -4.34 0.34
CA CYS A 83 -9.06 -5.20 -0.51
C CYS A 83 -8.26 -5.78 -1.67
N PHE A 84 -7.50 -4.96 -2.37
CA PHE A 84 -6.67 -5.39 -3.50
C PHE A 84 -5.58 -6.35 -3.08
N GLY A 85 -4.88 -6.06 -1.98
CA GLY A 85 -3.86 -6.98 -1.45
C GLY A 85 -4.45 -8.30 -0.96
N ALA A 86 -5.62 -8.29 -0.30
CA ALA A 86 -6.31 -9.50 0.16
C ALA A 86 -6.74 -10.39 -1.00
N ILE A 87 -7.23 -9.80 -2.10
CA ILE A 87 -7.53 -10.51 -3.34
C ILE A 87 -6.28 -11.18 -3.90
N LEU A 88 -5.15 -10.45 -3.96
CA LEU A 88 -3.89 -11.03 -4.43
C LEU A 88 -3.42 -12.17 -3.52
N ALA A 89 -3.61 -12.05 -2.21
CA ALA A 89 -3.28 -13.12 -1.25
C ALA A 89 -4.09 -14.38 -1.54
N SER A 90 -5.40 -14.25 -1.69
CA SER A 90 -6.30 -15.36 -1.99
C SER A 90 -5.92 -16.03 -3.31
N ARG A 91 -5.76 -15.26 -4.38
CA ARG A 91 -5.39 -15.78 -5.71
C ARG A 91 -4.07 -16.54 -5.74
N ASN A 92 -3.10 -16.08 -4.95
CA ASN A 92 -1.79 -16.72 -4.88
C ASN A 92 -1.70 -17.73 -3.74
N ARG A 93 -2.79 -18.01 -3.03
CA ARG A 93 -2.86 -18.93 -1.88
C ARG A 93 -1.79 -18.63 -0.82
N LEU A 94 -1.54 -17.35 -0.59
CA LEU A 94 -0.54 -16.92 0.37
C LEU A 94 -1.07 -17.11 1.80
N LYS A 95 -0.23 -17.67 2.65
CA LYS A 95 -0.47 -17.70 4.09
C LYS A 95 0.05 -16.40 4.69
N LEU A 96 -0.82 -15.66 5.37
CA LEU A 96 -0.49 -14.40 6.03
C LEU A 96 -1.34 -14.26 7.29
N ASP A 97 -0.89 -13.40 8.19
CA ASP A 97 -1.74 -12.88 9.25
C ASP A 97 -2.60 -11.74 8.68
N ARG A 98 -3.90 -12.02 8.48
CA ARG A 98 -4.83 -11.05 7.87
C ARG A 98 -5.03 -9.81 8.73
N GLU A 99 -4.95 -9.94 10.05
CA GLU A 99 -5.11 -8.81 10.95
C GLU A 99 -3.88 -7.90 10.92
N VAL A 100 -2.66 -8.48 10.93
CA VAL A 100 -1.41 -7.73 10.72
C VAL A 100 -1.46 -6.96 9.41
N PHE A 101 -1.84 -7.63 8.32
CA PHE A 101 -1.94 -7.00 7.01
C PHE A 101 -2.99 -5.89 6.98
N PHE A 102 -4.17 -6.11 7.60
CA PHE A 102 -5.24 -5.13 7.67
C PHE A 102 -4.80 -3.87 8.44
N VAL A 103 -4.22 -4.05 9.62
CA VAL A 103 -3.74 -2.94 10.44
C VAL A 103 -2.64 -2.16 9.71
N ALA A 104 -1.71 -2.86 9.07
CA ALA A 104 -0.69 -2.19 8.24
C ALA A 104 -1.32 -1.39 7.10
N ALA A 105 -2.33 -1.94 6.41
CA ALA A 105 -3.02 -1.26 5.34
C ALA A 105 -3.83 -0.04 5.82
N MET A 106 -4.47 -0.12 6.98
CA MET A 106 -5.22 1.01 7.53
C MET A 106 -4.34 2.17 7.99
N LEU A 107 -3.10 1.89 8.43
CA LEU A 107 -2.24 2.87 9.08
C LEU A 107 -1.03 3.31 8.22
N HIS A 108 -0.89 2.82 6.97
CA HIS A 108 0.34 3.03 6.19
C HIS A 108 0.62 4.48 5.82
N ASP A 109 -0.40 5.29 5.69
CA ASP A 109 -0.30 6.70 5.29
C ASP A 109 -0.40 7.69 6.46
N LEU A 110 -0.33 7.23 7.72
CA LEU A 110 -0.36 8.10 8.90
C LEU A 110 0.69 9.20 8.85
N GLY A 111 1.84 8.96 8.26
CA GLY A 111 2.89 9.97 8.09
C GLY A 111 2.55 11.07 7.08
N LEU A 112 1.47 10.91 6.31
CA LEU A 112 0.89 11.93 5.42
C LEU A 112 -0.28 12.68 6.08
N SER A 113 -0.68 12.29 7.29
CA SER A 113 -1.78 12.96 7.99
C SER A 113 -1.44 14.42 8.30
N PRO A 114 -2.44 15.32 8.43
CA PRO A 114 -2.20 16.73 8.70
C PRO A 114 -1.35 17.02 9.95
N ALA A 115 -1.42 16.13 10.94
CA ALA A 115 -0.63 16.26 12.18
C ALA A 115 0.84 15.87 12.02
N HIS A 116 1.18 15.04 11.02
CA HIS A 116 2.50 14.40 10.89
C HIS A 116 3.20 14.66 9.56
N VAL A 117 2.53 15.35 8.63
CA VAL A 117 3.05 15.63 7.28
C VAL A 117 4.40 16.35 7.30
N ASP A 118 4.63 17.20 8.30
CA ASP A 118 5.85 17.97 8.47
C ASP A 118 6.88 17.31 9.42
N ASP A 119 6.57 16.17 10.03
CA ASP A 119 7.48 15.47 10.92
C ASP A 119 8.78 15.08 10.20
N PRO A 120 9.94 15.10 10.88
CA PRO A 120 11.21 14.75 10.28
C PRO A 120 11.26 13.25 9.87
N GLY A 121 11.88 12.96 8.74
CA GLY A 121 11.96 11.62 8.14
C GLY A 121 10.98 11.42 7.00
N SER A 122 11.13 10.32 6.27
CA SER A 122 10.18 9.95 5.22
C SER A 122 8.80 9.66 5.81
N PHE A 123 7.72 9.91 5.05
CA PHE A 123 6.37 9.67 5.57
C PHE A 123 6.14 8.20 5.90
N GLU A 124 6.74 7.29 5.14
CA GLU A 124 6.70 5.86 5.39
C GLU A 124 7.30 5.51 6.75
N TRP A 125 8.42 6.16 7.09
CA TRP A 125 9.11 5.95 8.36
C TRP A 125 8.34 6.55 9.53
N VAL A 126 7.79 7.74 9.36
CA VAL A 126 6.92 8.40 10.36
C VAL A 126 5.68 7.54 10.60
N GLY A 127 4.97 7.15 9.54
CA GLY A 127 3.79 6.29 9.62
C GLY A 127 4.08 4.94 10.27
N ALA A 128 5.22 4.32 9.94
CA ALA A 128 5.65 3.05 10.53
C ALA A 128 5.84 3.15 12.05
N LYS A 129 6.46 4.22 12.55
CA LYS A 129 6.64 4.46 14.00
C LYS A 129 5.30 4.69 14.70
N LEU A 130 4.42 5.50 14.11
CA LEU A 130 3.09 5.75 14.67
C LEU A 130 2.26 4.47 14.76
N ALA A 131 2.25 3.67 13.70
CA ALA A 131 1.53 2.40 13.67
C ALA A 131 2.14 1.36 14.64
N TYR A 132 3.47 1.34 14.78
CA TYR A 132 4.14 0.50 15.78
C TYR A 132 3.68 0.89 17.19
N GLN A 133 3.71 2.18 17.53
CA GLN A 133 3.30 2.67 18.85
C GLN A 133 1.81 2.37 19.11
N PHE A 134 0.93 2.67 18.16
CA PHE A 134 -0.50 2.31 18.25
C PHE A 134 -0.71 0.82 18.54
N THR A 135 0.06 -0.04 17.86
CA THR A 135 -0.02 -1.48 18.03
C THR A 135 0.44 -1.93 19.42
N LYS A 136 1.52 -1.32 19.92
CA LYS A 136 2.04 -1.60 21.27
C LYS A 136 1.08 -1.12 22.37
N ASP A 137 0.50 0.06 22.21
CA ASP A 137 -0.47 0.63 23.16
C ASP A 137 -1.78 -0.17 23.19
N SER A 138 -2.02 -1.00 22.18
CA SER A 138 -3.14 -1.94 22.09
C SER A 138 -2.80 -3.36 22.57
N ASP A 139 -1.75 -3.53 23.38
CA ASP A 139 -1.30 -4.80 23.96
C ASP A 139 -0.98 -5.91 22.95
N GLN A 140 -0.68 -5.56 21.70
CA GLN A 140 -0.26 -6.53 20.70
C GLN A 140 1.18 -6.98 20.90
N SER A 141 1.51 -8.18 20.41
CA SER A 141 2.85 -8.73 20.51
C SER A 141 3.90 -7.90 19.79
N GLU A 142 5.15 -7.96 20.27
CA GLU A 142 6.30 -7.33 19.61
C GLU A 142 6.44 -7.78 18.14
N ALA A 143 6.21 -9.05 17.86
CA ALA A 143 6.28 -9.60 16.51
C ALA A 143 5.20 -9.00 15.60
N PHE A 144 3.98 -8.81 16.11
CA PHE A 144 2.90 -8.14 15.39
C PHE A 144 3.28 -6.69 15.07
N ALA A 145 3.66 -5.91 16.09
CA ALA A 145 4.03 -4.50 15.94
C ALA A 145 5.20 -4.32 14.96
N THR A 146 6.21 -5.17 15.05
CA THR A 146 7.37 -5.16 14.15
C THR A 146 6.96 -5.46 12.71
N THR A 147 6.05 -6.40 12.48
CA THR A 147 5.58 -6.73 11.11
C THR A 147 4.79 -5.59 10.52
N VAL A 148 3.88 -4.96 11.29
CA VAL A 148 3.14 -3.74 10.87
C VAL A 148 4.11 -2.61 10.52
N HIS A 149 5.07 -2.32 11.40
CA HIS A 149 6.09 -1.31 11.15
C HIS A 149 6.83 -1.56 9.82
N ASN A 150 7.35 -2.78 9.65
CA ASN A 150 8.17 -3.13 8.49
C ASN A 150 7.36 -3.09 7.19
N ALA A 151 6.09 -3.50 7.23
CA ALA A 151 5.19 -3.40 6.08
C ALA A 151 5.04 -1.94 5.65
N ILE A 152 4.78 -1.04 6.59
CA ILE A 152 4.60 0.38 6.34
C ILE A 152 5.91 1.03 5.88
N ALA A 153 7.02 0.76 6.56
CA ALA A 153 8.33 1.36 6.22
C ALA A 153 8.81 1.05 4.80
N LEU A 154 8.38 -0.07 4.21
CA LEU A 154 8.82 -0.52 2.89
C LEU A 154 7.74 -0.44 1.80
N HIS A 155 6.51 -0.03 2.10
CA HIS A 155 5.40 -0.17 1.14
C HIS A 155 5.61 0.57 -0.20
N THR A 156 6.38 1.66 -0.21
CA THR A 156 6.73 2.39 -1.44
C THR A 156 7.98 1.84 -2.14
N CYS A 157 8.72 0.92 -1.51
CA CYS A 157 10.04 0.47 -1.99
C CYS A 157 9.93 -0.53 -3.14
N VAL A 158 9.78 -0.04 -4.37
CA VAL A 158 9.72 -0.86 -5.60
C VAL A 158 10.92 -1.79 -5.74
N GLY A 159 10.63 -3.08 -6.02
CA GLY A 159 11.63 -4.12 -6.22
C GLY A 159 12.30 -4.62 -4.94
N ILE A 160 11.88 -4.12 -3.77
CA ILE A 160 12.27 -4.59 -2.43
C ILE A 160 11.06 -5.20 -1.75
N ALA A 161 10.01 -4.43 -1.54
CA ALA A 161 8.82 -4.82 -0.78
C ALA A 161 8.19 -6.13 -1.28
N GLY A 162 8.01 -6.28 -2.59
CA GLY A 162 7.43 -7.48 -3.18
C GLY A 162 8.23 -8.78 -3.02
N LYS A 163 9.41 -8.73 -2.37
CA LYS A 163 10.26 -9.90 -2.06
C LYS A 163 10.31 -10.20 -0.56
N GLN A 164 9.57 -9.47 0.22
CA GLN A 164 9.52 -9.62 1.68
C GLN A 164 8.43 -10.62 2.11
N ALA A 165 8.16 -10.66 3.41
CA ALA A 165 7.04 -11.44 3.95
C ALA A 165 5.71 -11.06 3.27
N PRO A 166 4.73 -11.97 3.24
CA PRO A 166 3.47 -11.75 2.52
C PRO A 166 2.80 -10.43 2.86
N GLU A 167 2.72 -10.05 4.13
CA GLU A 167 2.07 -8.82 4.59
C GLU A 167 2.70 -7.57 3.98
N LEU A 168 4.04 -7.54 3.90
CA LEU A 168 4.80 -6.43 3.33
C LEU A 168 4.59 -6.35 1.80
N ALA A 169 4.69 -7.50 1.14
CA ALA A 169 4.51 -7.59 -0.31
C ALA A 169 3.10 -7.19 -0.73
N LEU A 170 2.08 -7.63 0.03
CA LEU A 170 0.68 -7.37 -0.26
C LEU A 170 0.31 -5.90 -0.02
N LEU A 171 0.88 -5.25 0.99
CA LEU A 171 0.69 -3.82 1.18
C LEU A 171 1.27 -3.04 -0.01
N HIS A 172 2.50 -3.34 -0.42
CA HIS A 172 3.12 -2.73 -1.61
C HIS A 172 2.27 -2.89 -2.87
N TYR A 173 1.79 -4.11 -3.16
CA TYR A 173 0.97 -4.34 -4.33
C TYR A 173 -0.42 -3.74 -4.20
N GLY A 174 -1.05 -3.79 -3.04
CA GLY A 174 -2.37 -3.22 -2.80
C GLY A 174 -2.39 -1.70 -3.02
N THR A 175 -1.41 -0.98 -2.45
CA THR A 175 -1.23 0.47 -2.67
C THR A 175 -0.91 0.77 -4.13
N GLY A 176 -0.02 -0.02 -4.77
CA GLY A 176 0.32 0.14 -6.17
C GLY A 176 -0.84 -0.15 -7.13
N MET A 177 -1.75 -1.05 -6.77
CA MET A 177 -2.99 -1.30 -7.53
C MET A 177 -3.91 -0.08 -7.49
N ASP A 178 -4.06 0.52 -6.33
CA ASP A 178 -4.94 1.69 -6.20
C ASP A 178 -4.35 2.96 -6.84
N LEU A 179 -3.04 3.16 -6.72
CA LEU A 179 -2.38 4.37 -7.23
C LEU A 179 -2.06 4.30 -8.72
N PHE A 180 -1.58 3.15 -9.20
CA PHE A 180 -1.00 3.01 -10.55
C PHE A 180 -1.73 2.00 -11.42
N GLY A 181 -2.81 1.38 -10.93
CA GLY A 181 -3.45 0.28 -11.63
C GLY A 181 -2.55 -0.95 -11.80
N MET A 182 -1.45 -1.05 -11.03
CA MET A 182 -0.57 -2.22 -11.06
C MET A 182 -1.37 -3.48 -10.82
N ARG A 183 -1.29 -4.48 -11.76
CA ARG A 183 -1.99 -5.76 -11.61
C ARG A 183 -3.51 -5.66 -11.43
N LEU A 184 -4.12 -4.50 -11.68
CA LEU A 184 -5.56 -4.31 -11.52
C LEU A 184 -6.38 -5.21 -12.46
N ASP A 185 -5.78 -5.57 -13.60
CA ASP A 185 -6.31 -6.56 -14.54
C ASP A 185 -6.34 -8.00 -13.98
N GLU A 186 -5.84 -8.24 -12.78
CA GLU A 186 -5.99 -9.50 -12.04
C GLU A 186 -7.28 -9.54 -11.21
N ILE A 187 -7.99 -8.43 -11.07
CA ILE A 187 -9.27 -8.37 -10.35
C ILE A 187 -10.41 -8.50 -11.36
N PRO A 188 -11.41 -9.38 -11.13
CA PRO A 188 -12.62 -9.39 -11.92
C PRO A 188 -13.33 -8.05 -11.88
N ARG A 189 -13.85 -7.61 -13.02
CA ARG A 189 -14.47 -6.28 -13.16
C ARG A 189 -15.58 -6.05 -12.14
N ILE A 190 -16.44 -7.02 -11.90
CA ILE A 190 -17.54 -6.93 -10.93
C ILE A 190 -16.98 -6.63 -9.53
N THR A 191 -15.97 -7.39 -9.08
CA THR A 191 -15.35 -7.20 -7.77
C THR A 191 -14.68 -5.83 -7.66
N LEU A 192 -14.04 -5.36 -8.74
CA LEU A 192 -13.44 -4.02 -8.78
C LEU A 192 -14.52 -2.94 -8.63
N GLU A 193 -15.62 -3.07 -9.36
CA GLU A 193 -16.76 -2.14 -9.28
C GLU A 193 -17.38 -2.13 -7.87
N GLU A 194 -17.56 -3.28 -7.23
CA GLU A 194 -18.04 -3.40 -5.84
C GLU A 194 -17.13 -2.65 -4.86
N ILE A 195 -15.82 -2.84 -4.97
CA ILE A 195 -14.85 -2.14 -4.10
C ILE A 195 -14.91 -0.62 -4.33
N LEU A 196 -14.98 -0.17 -5.58
CA LEU A 196 -15.02 1.26 -5.91
C LEU A 196 -16.34 1.93 -5.54
N VAL A 197 -17.46 1.21 -5.58
CA VAL A 197 -18.75 1.70 -5.06
C VAL A 197 -18.68 1.86 -3.55
N ARG A 198 -18.08 0.91 -2.85
CA ARG A 198 -17.97 0.94 -1.38
C ARG A 198 -16.95 1.97 -0.89
N TYR A 199 -15.85 2.16 -1.62
CA TYR A 199 -14.76 3.08 -1.30
C TYR A 199 -14.44 3.94 -2.51
N PRO A 200 -15.26 4.96 -2.82
CA PRO A 200 -15.09 5.78 -4.01
C PRO A 200 -13.78 6.58 -4.00
N ARG A 201 -13.32 6.93 -5.21
CA ARG A 201 -12.07 7.65 -5.45
C ARG A 201 -12.25 9.18 -5.58
N ASP A 202 -13.33 9.73 -5.09
CA ASP A 202 -13.66 11.16 -5.22
C ASP A 202 -12.46 12.05 -4.89
N GLN A 203 -12.00 12.85 -5.86
CA GLN A 203 -10.87 13.77 -5.74
C GLN A 203 -9.56 13.16 -5.18
N PHE A 204 -9.49 11.82 -5.08
CA PHE A 204 -8.36 11.11 -4.46
C PHE A 204 -7.03 11.44 -5.12
N LYS A 205 -6.98 11.42 -6.48
CA LYS A 205 -5.75 11.61 -7.23
C LYS A 205 -5.12 12.97 -7.01
N GLU A 206 -5.93 14.00 -7.18
CA GLU A 206 -5.49 15.40 -7.08
C GLU A 206 -5.00 15.70 -5.67
N GLN A 207 -5.77 15.28 -4.66
CA GLN A 207 -5.42 15.50 -3.26
C GLN A 207 -4.17 14.69 -2.87
N PHE A 208 -4.11 13.43 -3.31
CA PHE A 208 -2.96 12.57 -2.99
C PHE A 208 -1.69 13.03 -3.70
N CYS A 209 -1.76 13.38 -4.99
CA CYS A 209 -0.62 13.94 -5.72
C CYS A 209 -0.13 15.27 -5.12
N THR A 210 -1.05 16.13 -4.65
CA THR A 210 -0.70 17.35 -3.93
C THR A 210 0.07 17.04 -2.65
N CYS A 211 -0.41 16.08 -1.86
CA CYS A 211 0.23 15.65 -0.62
C CYS A 211 1.63 15.06 -0.87
N LEU A 212 1.77 14.17 -1.86
CA LEU A 212 3.07 13.60 -2.23
C LEU A 212 4.05 14.66 -2.76
N SER A 213 3.57 15.62 -3.54
CA SER A 213 4.39 16.72 -4.06
C SER A 213 4.91 17.61 -2.92
N HIS A 214 4.08 17.90 -1.92
CA HIS A 214 4.50 18.59 -0.71
C HIS A 214 5.60 17.82 0.03
N GLN A 215 5.41 16.50 0.24
CA GLN A 215 6.43 15.65 0.86
C GLN A 215 7.78 15.70 0.12
N ALA A 216 7.77 15.66 -1.22
CA ALA A 216 8.99 15.72 -2.01
C ALA A 216 9.71 17.07 -1.87
N GLN A 217 8.96 18.17 -1.73
CA GLN A 217 9.52 19.51 -1.53
C GLN A 217 10.19 19.65 -0.17
N ILE A 218 9.51 19.25 0.89
CA ILE A 218 10.03 19.43 2.26
C ILE A 218 11.03 18.33 2.67
N LYS A 219 10.99 17.17 1.99
CA LYS A 219 11.86 16.00 2.29
C LYS A 219 12.58 15.51 1.01
N PRO A 220 13.46 16.33 0.41
CA PRO A 220 14.10 16.00 -0.88
C PRO A 220 15.01 14.76 -0.83
N GLY A 221 15.41 14.31 0.36
CA GLY A 221 16.17 13.08 0.61
C GLY A 221 15.32 11.81 0.71
N SER A 222 13.99 11.88 0.58
CA SER A 222 13.08 10.75 0.74
C SER A 222 12.96 9.88 -0.51
N HIS A 223 12.42 8.65 -0.32
CA HIS A 223 12.10 7.74 -1.41
C HIS A 223 11.06 8.37 -2.36
N ILE A 224 10.03 9.00 -1.81
CA ILE A 224 8.96 9.62 -2.60
C ILE A 224 9.47 10.79 -3.46
N ALA A 225 10.44 11.56 -2.97
CA ALA A 225 11.06 12.62 -3.77
C ALA A 225 11.80 12.06 -5.00
N ALA A 226 12.46 10.89 -4.86
CA ALA A 226 13.05 10.20 -5.99
C ALA A 226 12.00 9.67 -6.98
N ALA A 227 10.88 9.16 -6.47
CA ALA A 227 9.79 8.63 -7.28
C ALA A 227 9.08 9.74 -8.08
N ILE A 228 8.82 10.90 -7.46
CA ILE A 228 8.28 12.07 -8.17
C ILE A 228 9.24 12.55 -9.25
N GLY A 229 10.55 12.52 -8.99
CA GLY A 229 11.58 12.88 -9.96
C GLY A 229 11.61 12.00 -11.22
N ILE A 230 10.95 10.83 -11.22
CA ILE A 230 10.77 9.96 -12.40
C ILE A 230 9.32 9.94 -12.92
N GLY A 231 8.47 10.90 -12.52
CA GLY A 231 7.14 11.11 -13.08
C GLY A 231 6.02 10.28 -12.45
N ILE A 232 6.15 9.85 -11.19
CA ILE A 232 5.14 9.01 -10.54
C ILE A 232 3.78 9.70 -10.40
N THR A 233 3.76 11.03 -10.19
CA THR A 233 2.52 11.82 -10.11
C THR A 233 1.76 11.83 -11.43
N ASP A 234 2.45 11.94 -12.55
CA ASP A 234 1.83 11.91 -13.87
C ASP A 234 1.20 10.54 -14.12
N GLN A 235 1.87 9.46 -13.73
CA GLN A 235 1.32 8.11 -13.81
C GLN A 235 0.05 7.94 -12.96
N ILE A 236 0.02 8.48 -11.73
CA ILE A 236 -1.19 8.45 -10.89
C ILE A 236 -2.36 9.18 -11.59
N LEU A 237 -2.10 10.34 -12.15
CA LEU A 237 -3.14 11.16 -12.80
C LEU A 237 -3.65 10.49 -14.08
N GLU A 238 -2.80 9.87 -14.89
CA GLU A 238 -3.16 9.21 -16.14
C GLU A 238 -3.90 7.89 -15.95
N GLN A 239 -3.39 7.01 -15.07
CA GLN A 239 -3.89 5.62 -14.93
C GLN A 239 -5.33 5.53 -14.39
N LEU A 240 -5.77 6.51 -13.65
CA LEU A 240 -7.11 6.50 -13.04
C LEU A 240 -8.14 7.30 -13.85
N ALA A 241 -7.84 7.70 -15.07
CA ALA A 241 -8.77 8.43 -15.96
C ALA A 241 -9.91 7.54 -16.52
N HIS A 242 -9.95 6.22 -16.13
CA HIS A 242 -10.95 5.24 -16.62
C HIS A 242 -11.68 4.56 -15.48
#